data_03ccc387af016fe2a7d00d7e82dfa85f
#
_entry.id   03ccc387af016fe2a7d00d7e82dfa85f
#
_cell.length_a   1.000
_cell.length_b   1.000
_cell.length_c   1.000
_cell.angle_alpha   90.00
_cell.angle_beta   90.00
_cell.angle_gamma   90.00
#
_symmetry.space_group_name_H-M   'P 1'
#
loop_
_entity.id
_entity.type
_entity.pdbx_description
1 polymer ?
#
loop_
_entity_poly.entity_id
_entity_poly.type
_entity_poly.pdbx_seq_one_letter_code
_entity_poly.pdbx_strand_id
1 'polypeptide(L)'
;AKSLSADTSAEGRWHEDEFGYGKNYRYLSPDGHVLDLVWEAEHYQAPAELQSKILTRASKKPLQGIPVKRIDHLNLMSSDVTAVKESFQRHLGFRTTERVVDGDVEIGAWMSSNILGHEVATMKDMTGGHGKLHHVAFFYGNAQHNIDAAEMFRDYDIPIEAGPDTHGITQGQFLYVFEPGGNRIELFGEP
;
A
#
# COMPACT_ATOMS: atom_id res chain seq x y z
N ALA A 1 9.51 17.73 5.87
CA ALA A 1 9.49 18.91 4.99
C ALA A 1 10.87 19.55 4.84
N LYS A 2 11.58 19.93 5.93
CA LYS A 2 12.90 20.59 5.83
C LYS A 2 13.95 19.73 5.11
N SER A 3 14.01 18.43 5.37
CA SER A 3 14.90 17.50 4.70
C SER A 3 14.56 17.38 3.21
N LEU A 4 13.28 17.24 2.89
CA LEU A 4 12.80 17.14 1.51
C LEU A 4 13.03 18.43 0.71
N SER A 5 12.81 19.60 1.32
CA SER A 5 13.02 20.89 0.63
C SER A 5 14.49 21.22 0.38
N ALA A 6 15.41 20.54 1.07
CA ALA A 6 16.85 20.69 0.84
C ALA A 6 17.40 19.73 -0.24
N ASP A 7 16.61 18.73 -0.63
CA ASP A 7 16.96 17.78 -1.70
C ASP A 7 16.33 18.24 -3.01
N THR A 8 17.15 18.57 -3.98
CA THR A 8 16.69 19.04 -5.30
C THR A 8 15.93 17.98 -6.10
N SER A 9 16.06 16.69 -5.74
CA SER A 9 15.31 15.60 -6.33
C SER A 9 13.90 15.44 -5.74
N ALA A 10 13.61 16.11 -4.62
CA ALA A 10 12.35 16.02 -3.88
C ALA A 10 11.66 17.39 -3.76
N GLU A 11 11.50 18.08 -4.89
CA GLU A 11 10.75 19.34 -4.91
C GLU A 11 9.32 19.11 -4.40
N GLY A 12 8.95 19.85 -3.37
CA GLY A 12 7.65 19.74 -2.75
C GLY A 12 7.05 21.08 -2.40
N ARG A 13 5.74 21.12 -2.22
CA ARG A 13 4.98 22.31 -1.88
C ARG A 13 3.87 22.01 -0.90
N TRP A 14 3.48 23.04 -0.15
CA TRP A 14 2.30 22.99 0.70
C TRP A 14 1.03 23.05 -0.14
N HIS A 15 0.08 22.18 0.20
CA HIS A 15 -1.26 22.13 -0.36
C HIS A 15 -2.31 22.31 0.73
N GLU A 16 -3.40 22.94 0.41
CA GLU A 16 -4.66 22.80 1.12
C GLU A 16 -5.37 21.59 0.55
N ASP A 17 -5.91 20.75 1.42
CA ASP A 17 -6.43 19.47 1.04
C ASP A 17 -7.90 19.50 0.59
N GLU A 18 -8.20 18.64 -0.39
CA GLU A 18 -9.55 18.39 -0.92
C GLU A 18 -10.20 17.12 -0.32
N PHE A 19 -9.47 16.34 0.50
CA PHE A 19 -9.89 15.01 0.94
C PHE A 19 -9.95 14.81 2.47
N GLY A 20 -9.96 15.89 3.25
CA GLY A 20 -10.05 15.83 4.72
C GLY A 20 -8.72 15.60 5.43
N TYR A 21 -7.57 15.77 4.73
CA TYR A 21 -6.24 15.67 5.33
C TYR A 21 -5.70 17.01 5.87
N GLY A 22 -6.44 18.09 5.67
CA GLY A 22 -6.00 19.44 6.01
C GLY A 22 -4.77 19.86 5.22
N LYS A 23 -3.97 20.75 5.80
CA LYS A 23 -2.73 21.21 5.17
C LYS A 23 -1.70 20.11 5.10
N ASN A 24 -1.24 19.77 3.91
CA ASN A 24 -0.25 18.73 3.66
C ASN A 24 0.94 19.23 2.83
N TYR A 25 2.03 18.48 2.85
CA TYR A 25 3.21 18.76 2.04
C TYR A 25 3.34 17.69 0.95
N ARG A 26 3.08 18.08 -0.29
CA ARG A 26 3.17 17.19 -1.47
C ARG A 26 4.54 17.27 -2.08
N TYR A 27 5.12 16.12 -2.41
CA TYR A 27 6.38 16.02 -3.14
C TYR A 27 6.38 14.80 -4.06
N LEU A 28 7.35 14.72 -4.96
CA LEU A 28 7.56 13.60 -5.85
C LEU A 28 8.71 12.73 -5.34
N SER A 29 8.53 11.41 -5.40
CA SER A 29 9.65 10.48 -5.27
C SER A 29 10.63 10.65 -6.45
N PRO A 30 11.85 10.08 -6.38
CA PRO A 30 12.78 10.10 -7.51
C PRO A 30 12.22 9.53 -8.82
N ASP A 31 11.22 8.64 -8.72
CA ASP A 31 10.56 8.02 -9.88
C ASP A 31 9.20 8.66 -10.23
N GLY A 32 8.84 9.78 -9.60
CA GLY A 32 7.65 10.56 -9.93
C GLY A 32 6.36 10.15 -9.19
N HIS A 33 6.42 9.27 -8.19
CA HIS A 33 5.25 9.00 -7.35
C HIS A 33 4.89 10.26 -6.56
N VAL A 34 3.61 10.62 -6.58
CA VAL A 34 3.08 11.74 -5.78
C VAL A 34 2.88 11.27 -4.34
N LEU A 35 3.52 11.93 -3.40
CA LEU A 35 3.48 11.61 -1.97
C LEU A 35 3.04 12.83 -1.17
N ASP A 36 2.05 12.66 -0.32
CA ASP A 36 1.54 13.68 0.59
C ASP A 36 1.93 13.36 2.03
N LEU A 37 2.69 14.25 2.66
CA LEU A 37 2.94 14.20 4.10
C LEU A 37 1.82 14.93 4.81
N VAL A 38 1.00 14.18 5.52
CA VAL A 38 -0.12 14.69 6.30
C VAL A 38 0.19 14.62 7.79
N TRP A 39 -0.26 15.60 8.55
CA TRP A 39 -0.12 15.61 10.01
C TRP A 39 -1.36 15.06 10.69
N GLU A 40 -2.51 15.41 10.16
CA GLU A 40 -3.80 15.11 10.74
C GLU A 40 -4.80 14.81 9.63
N ALA A 41 -5.69 13.87 9.84
CA ALA A 41 -6.76 13.53 8.93
C ALA A 41 -8.08 13.48 9.68
N GLU A 42 -9.16 13.86 9.02
CA GLU A 42 -10.49 13.68 9.58
C GLU A 42 -10.81 12.20 9.78
N HIS A 43 -11.27 11.87 10.98
CA HIS A 43 -11.71 10.51 11.25
C HIS A 43 -13.05 10.23 10.55
N TYR A 44 -13.11 9.11 9.85
CA TYR A 44 -14.35 8.65 9.25
C TYR A 44 -15.49 8.57 10.27
N GLN A 45 -16.60 9.17 9.93
CA GLN A 45 -17.85 9.12 10.69
C GLN A 45 -18.87 8.30 9.89
N ALA A 46 -19.22 7.14 10.39
CA ALA A 46 -20.22 6.31 9.74
C ALA A 46 -21.60 7.00 9.76
N PRO A 47 -22.35 6.94 8.66
CA PRO A 47 -23.75 7.37 8.67
C PRO A 47 -24.56 6.54 9.67
N ALA A 48 -25.67 7.08 10.15
CA ALA A 48 -26.42 6.54 11.29
C ALA A 48 -26.77 5.04 11.16
N GLU A 49 -27.13 4.61 9.98
CA GLU A 49 -27.47 3.22 9.67
C GLU A 49 -26.26 2.27 9.75
N LEU A 50 -25.04 2.77 9.57
CA LEU A 50 -23.79 2.02 9.64
C LEU A 50 -23.04 2.19 10.97
N GLN A 51 -23.52 3.03 11.88
CA GLN A 51 -22.87 3.22 13.17
C GLN A 51 -22.87 1.95 13.99
N SER A 52 -21.70 1.59 14.52
CA SER A 52 -21.53 0.46 15.42
C SER A 52 -21.99 0.82 16.83
N LYS A 53 -22.63 -0.14 17.52
CA LYS A 53 -22.89 -0.05 18.97
C LYS A 53 -21.62 -0.27 19.81
N ILE A 54 -20.53 -0.74 19.17
CA ILE A 54 -19.24 -0.96 19.82
C ILE A 54 -18.41 0.31 19.61
N LEU A 55 -18.12 1.03 20.67
CA LEU A 55 -17.48 2.36 20.65
C LEU A 55 -16.14 2.41 19.94
N THR A 56 -15.39 1.30 19.90
CA THR A 56 -14.07 1.22 19.28
C THR A 56 -14.12 0.89 17.78
N ARG A 57 -15.31 0.76 17.19
CA ARG A 57 -15.49 0.46 15.76
C ARG A 57 -15.97 1.68 15.00
N ALA A 58 -15.29 1.98 13.91
CA ALA A 58 -15.69 3.05 13.00
C ALA A 58 -17.06 2.81 12.33
N SER A 59 -17.42 1.53 12.08
CA SER A 59 -18.70 1.16 11.49
C SER A 59 -19.13 -0.26 11.91
N LYS A 60 -20.38 -0.62 11.64
CA LYS A 60 -20.82 -2.02 11.69
C LYS A 60 -19.98 -2.88 10.74
N LYS A 61 -19.77 -4.15 11.10
CA LYS A 61 -19.26 -5.12 10.12
C LYS A 61 -20.32 -5.35 9.04
N PRO A 62 -19.91 -5.56 7.78
CA PRO A 62 -20.84 -5.90 6.72
C PRO A 62 -21.55 -7.23 7.01
N LEU A 63 -22.75 -7.38 6.46
CA LEU A 63 -23.51 -8.63 6.54
C LEU A 63 -23.05 -9.64 5.48
N GLN A 64 -22.32 -9.20 4.46
CA GLN A 64 -21.83 -10.01 3.35
C GLN A 64 -20.37 -9.71 3.10
N GLY A 65 -19.66 -10.68 2.52
CA GLY A 65 -18.26 -10.60 2.18
C GLY A 65 -17.32 -10.73 3.37
N ILE A 66 -16.04 -10.68 3.09
CA ILE A 66 -14.97 -10.80 4.07
C ILE A 66 -14.50 -9.39 4.46
N PRO A 67 -14.68 -8.96 5.72
CA PRO A 67 -14.36 -7.59 6.11
C PRO A 67 -12.86 -7.36 6.14
N VAL A 68 -12.40 -6.37 5.41
CA VAL A 68 -11.04 -5.83 5.49
C VAL A 68 -10.80 -5.26 6.90
N LYS A 69 -9.59 -5.44 7.43
CA LYS A 69 -9.22 -4.95 8.76
C LYS A 69 -8.51 -3.60 8.71
N ARG A 70 -7.62 -3.42 7.72
CA ARG A 70 -6.87 -2.18 7.48
C ARG A 70 -6.23 -2.21 6.11
N ILE A 71 -5.76 -1.07 5.63
CA ILE A 71 -4.73 -1.01 4.58
C ILE A 71 -3.45 -1.56 5.21
N ASP A 72 -2.74 -2.43 4.49
CA ASP A 72 -1.49 -3.02 4.96
C ASP A 72 -0.28 -2.31 4.37
N HIS A 73 -0.12 -2.38 3.07
CA HIS A 73 1.00 -1.78 2.37
C HIS A 73 0.66 -1.29 0.96
N LEU A 74 1.59 -0.56 0.39
CA LEU A 74 1.60 -0.16 -1.01
C LEU A 74 2.83 -0.76 -1.69
N ASN A 75 2.67 -1.24 -2.91
CA ASN A 75 3.80 -1.60 -3.76
C ASN A 75 3.86 -0.66 -4.96
N LEU A 76 5.00 0.01 -5.10
CA LEU A 76 5.28 0.97 -6.15
C LEU A 76 6.11 0.30 -7.25
N MET A 77 5.94 0.75 -8.49
CA MET A 77 6.83 0.36 -9.58
C MET A 77 7.79 1.51 -9.89
N SER A 78 9.06 1.21 -10.02
CA SER A 78 10.13 2.21 -10.18
C SER A 78 11.11 1.82 -11.27
N SER A 79 11.57 2.81 -12.00
CA SER A 79 12.69 2.65 -12.95
C SER A 79 14.04 2.46 -12.22
N ASP A 80 14.16 3.03 -11.01
CA ASP A 80 15.30 2.91 -10.11
C ASP A 80 14.84 2.61 -8.67
N VAL A 81 14.83 1.31 -8.31
CA VAL A 81 14.43 0.82 -6.99
C VAL A 81 15.33 1.40 -5.89
N THR A 82 16.64 1.45 -6.14
CA THR A 82 17.62 1.94 -5.17
C THR A 82 17.38 3.41 -4.85
N ALA A 83 17.18 4.25 -5.86
CA ALA A 83 16.93 5.68 -5.65
C ALA A 83 15.65 5.93 -4.85
N VAL A 84 14.56 5.22 -5.15
CA VAL A 84 13.31 5.34 -4.40
C VAL A 84 13.48 4.86 -2.96
N LYS A 85 14.10 3.69 -2.74
CA LYS A 85 14.40 3.16 -1.40
C LYS A 85 15.22 4.17 -0.57
N GLU A 86 16.31 4.69 -1.13
CA GLU A 86 17.19 5.64 -0.42
C GLU A 86 16.46 6.95 -0.08
N SER A 87 15.56 7.41 -0.94
CA SER A 87 14.72 8.58 -0.67
C SER A 87 13.81 8.34 0.54
N PHE A 88 13.12 7.20 0.60
CA PHE A 88 12.29 6.84 1.76
C PHE A 88 13.11 6.70 3.04
N GLN A 89 14.29 6.09 2.97
CA GLN A 89 15.19 5.98 4.13
C GLN A 89 15.66 7.36 4.62
N ARG A 90 16.15 8.20 3.71
CA ARG A 90 16.75 9.49 4.02
C ARG A 90 15.74 10.50 4.56
N HIS A 91 14.57 10.57 3.96
CA HIS A 91 13.62 11.65 4.21
C HIS A 91 12.49 11.25 5.16
N LEU A 92 12.11 9.98 5.18
CA LEU A 92 10.96 9.48 5.94
C LEU A 92 11.34 8.52 7.07
N GLY A 93 12.62 8.15 7.18
CA GLY A 93 13.12 7.29 8.26
C GLY A 93 12.73 5.82 8.13
N PHE A 94 12.37 5.38 6.93
CA PHE A 94 12.12 3.96 6.68
C PHE A 94 13.42 3.14 6.82
N ARG A 95 13.29 1.90 7.21
CA ARG A 95 14.34 0.90 7.12
C ARG A 95 13.99 -0.14 6.06
N THR A 96 14.97 -0.66 5.36
CA THR A 96 14.78 -1.81 4.48
C THR A 96 14.70 -3.07 5.34
N THR A 97 13.65 -3.85 5.15
CA THR A 97 13.43 -5.14 5.82
C THR A 97 13.90 -6.29 4.94
N GLU A 98 13.58 -6.22 3.65
CA GLU A 98 13.95 -7.23 2.66
C GLU A 98 14.29 -6.57 1.33
N ARG A 99 15.06 -7.26 0.50
CA ARG A 99 15.37 -6.86 -0.87
C ARG A 99 15.63 -8.05 -1.77
N VAL A 100 15.37 -7.86 -3.05
CA VAL A 100 15.73 -8.80 -4.11
C VAL A 100 16.71 -8.13 -5.06
N VAL A 101 17.78 -8.85 -5.37
CA VAL A 101 18.81 -8.40 -6.30
C VAL A 101 19.02 -9.44 -7.40
N ASP A 102 19.30 -8.96 -8.62
CA ASP A 102 19.73 -9.77 -9.75
C ASP A 102 21.08 -9.24 -10.22
N GLY A 103 22.14 -9.98 -9.93
CA GLY A 103 23.51 -9.49 -10.07
C GLY A 103 23.72 -8.24 -9.20
N ASP A 104 24.10 -7.13 -9.84
CA ASP A 104 24.32 -5.86 -9.17
C ASP A 104 23.07 -4.94 -9.17
N VAL A 105 21.95 -5.43 -9.73
CA VAL A 105 20.73 -4.63 -9.87
C VAL A 105 19.74 -4.99 -8.75
N GLU A 106 19.30 -3.98 -7.98
CA GLU A 106 18.23 -4.12 -7.02
C GLU A 106 16.88 -4.07 -7.76
N ILE A 107 16.14 -5.19 -7.74
CA ILE A 107 14.86 -5.33 -8.45
C ILE A 107 13.63 -5.24 -7.55
N GLY A 108 13.83 -5.25 -6.24
CA GLY A 108 12.77 -5.04 -5.25
C GLY A 108 13.33 -4.69 -3.89
N ALA A 109 12.63 -3.81 -3.18
CA ALA A 109 12.93 -3.43 -1.80
C ALA A 109 11.64 -3.26 -1.00
N TRP A 110 11.60 -3.87 0.19
CA TRP A 110 10.50 -3.76 1.16
C TRP A 110 10.97 -2.93 2.34
N MET A 111 10.16 -1.97 2.73
CA MET A 111 10.54 -0.95 3.70
C MET A 111 9.46 -0.75 4.76
N SER A 112 9.91 -0.48 5.99
CA SER A 112 9.02 -0.22 7.11
C SER A 112 9.52 0.95 7.96
N SER A 113 8.59 1.72 8.48
CA SER A 113 8.82 2.78 9.49
C SER A 113 8.45 2.33 10.91
N ASN A 114 7.86 1.14 11.06
CA ASN A 114 7.39 0.58 12.33
C ASN A 114 7.75 -0.91 12.51
N ILE A 115 6.94 -1.67 13.25
CA ILE A 115 7.18 -3.09 13.55
C ILE A 115 6.65 -4.05 12.47
N LEU A 116 5.93 -3.56 11.46
CA LEU A 116 5.44 -4.40 10.37
C LEU A 116 6.60 -4.88 9.49
N GLY A 117 6.37 -5.95 8.75
CA GLY A 117 7.31 -6.45 7.75
C GLY A 117 7.62 -5.38 6.71
N HIS A 118 6.60 -4.72 6.20
CA HIS A 118 6.71 -3.54 5.33
C HIS A 118 5.39 -2.77 5.27
N GLU A 119 5.47 -1.50 4.95
CA GLU A 119 4.33 -0.63 4.62
C GLU A 119 4.44 -0.09 3.20
N VAL A 120 5.66 -0.04 2.68
CA VAL A 120 5.94 0.35 1.29
C VAL A 120 6.94 -0.64 0.70
N ALA A 121 6.61 -1.15 -0.46
CA ALA A 121 7.56 -1.85 -1.32
C ALA A 121 7.76 -1.07 -2.62
N THR A 122 8.91 -1.24 -3.25
CA THR A 122 9.17 -0.76 -4.60
C THR A 122 9.81 -1.85 -5.43
N MET A 123 9.29 -2.06 -6.63
CA MET A 123 9.76 -3.07 -7.56
C MET A 123 10.17 -2.44 -8.89
N LYS A 124 11.12 -3.08 -9.58
CA LYS A 124 11.59 -2.65 -10.88
C LYS A 124 10.48 -2.65 -11.92
N ASP A 125 10.20 -1.50 -12.53
CA ASP A 125 9.33 -1.42 -13.69
C ASP A 125 10.09 -1.83 -14.96
N MET A 126 9.81 -3.03 -15.44
CA MET A 126 10.41 -3.56 -16.67
C MET A 126 9.79 -2.95 -17.93
N THR A 127 8.71 -2.17 -17.81
CA THR A 127 8.03 -1.53 -18.95
C THR A 127 8.51 -0.10 -19.23
N GLY A 128 9.40 0.44 -18.38
CA GLY A 128 10.01 1.75 -18.55
C GLY A 128 9.09 2.92 -18.20
N GLY A 129 8.05 2.69 -17.42
CA GLY A 129 7.18 3.77 -16.92
C GLY A 129 7.71 4.40 -15.63
N HIS A 130 7.09 5.50 -15.22
CA HIS A 130 7.41 6.26 -13.99
C HIS A 130 6.17 6.47 -13.14
N GLY A 131 6.36 6.52 -11.80
CA GLY A 131 5.32 6.90 -10.85
C GLY A 131 4.12 5.95 -10.81
N LYS A 132 4.30 4.68 -11.13
CA LYS A 132 3.22 3.70 -11.19
C LYS A 132 2.99 3.01 -9.84
N LEU A 133 1.74 2.72 -9.57
CA LEU A 133 1.33 1.81 -8.49
C LEU A 133 1.30 0.38 -9.03
N HIS A 134 1.91 -0.57 -8.30
CA HIS A 134 1.75 -1.99 -8.56
C HIS A 134 0.46 -2.51 -7.93
N HIS A 135 0.28 -2.30 -6.62
CA HIS A 135 -0.94 -2.66 -5.90
C HIS A 135 -1.11 -1.89 -4.58
N VAL A 136 -2.34 -1.92 -4.08
CA VAL A 136 -2.69 -1.63 -2.70
C VAL A 136 -3.03 -2.94 -2.01
N ALA A 137 -2.39 -3.24 -0.88
CA ALA A 137 -2.69 -4.43 -0.09
C ALA A 137 -3.59 -4.09 1.10
N PHE A 138 -4.59 -4.94 1.29
CA PHE A 138 -5.52 -4.88 2.41
C PHE A 138 -5.33 -6.09 3.31
N PHE A 139 -5.17 -5.85 4.62
CA PHE A 139 -4.99 -6.92 5.58
C PHE A 139 -6.30 -7.59 5.94
N TYR A 140 -6.38 -8.88 5.68
CA TYR A 140 -7.53 -9.74 5.98
C TYR A 140 -7.31 -10.64 7.21
N GLY A 141 -6.07 -10.94 7.54
CA GLY A 141 -5.66 -11.66 8.74
C GLY A 141 -5.13 -13.06 8.43
N ASN A 142 -5.96 -14.06 8.34
CA ASN A 142 -5.50 -15.45 8.17
C ASN A 142 -5.83 -16.02 6.78
N ALA A 143 -5.22 -17.17 6.48
CA ALA A 143 -5.38 -17.92 5.24
C ALA A 143 -6.83 -18.19 4.85
N GLN A 144 -7.66 -18.53 5.84
CA GLN A 144 -9.05 -18.87 5.59
C GLN A 144 -9.82 -17.70 4.96
N HIS A 145 -9.53 -16.46 5.38
CA HIS A 145 -10.15 -15.28 4.77
C HIS A 145 -9.80 -15.13 3.28
N ASN A 146 -8.58 -15.46 2.88
CA ASN A 146 -8.18 -15.40 1.48
C ASN A 146 -8.84 -16.52 0.66
N ILE A 147 -9.01 -17.71 1.25
CA ILE A 147 -9.74 -18.82 0.63
C ILE A 147 -11.23 -18.46 0.46
N ASP A 148 -11.87 -17.98 1.53
CA ASP A 148 -13.28 -17.55 1.48
C ASP A 148 -13.49 -16.42 0.44
N ALA A 149 -12.56 -15.50 0.36
CA ALA A 149 -12.59 -14.44 -0.66
C ALA A 149 -12.45 -14.99 -2.08
N ALA A 150 -11.55 -15.96 -2.29
CA ALA A 150 -11.37 -16.59 -3.59
C ALA A 150 -12.61 -17.36 -4.04
N GLU A 151 -13.31 -18.03 -3.12
CA GLU A 151 -14.59 -18.70 -3.40
C GLU A 151 -15.65 -17.66 -3.78
N MET A 152 -15.78 -16.60 -2.99
CA MET A 152 -16.71 -15.50 -3.28
C MET A 152 -16.43 -14.86 -4.64
N PHE A 153 -15.17 -14.61 -4.99
CA PHE A 153 -14.81 -14.03 -6.29
C PHE A 153 -15.23 -14.91 -7.46
N ARG A 154 -15.10 -16.24 -7.30
CA ARG A 154 -15.59 -17.20 -8.31
C ARG A 154 -17.11 -17.20 -8.45
N ASP A 155 -17.83 -17.13 -7.33
CA ASP A 155 -19.30 -17.08 -7.32
C ASP A 155 -19.84 -15.82 -7.99
N TYR A 156 -19.08 -14.71 -7.96
CA TYR A 156 -19.45 -13.42 -8.55
C TYR A 156 -18.73 -13.12 -9.87
N ASP A 157 -18.10 -14.11 -10.49
CA ASP A 157 -17.39 -13.97 -11.78
C ASP A 157 -16.30 -12.88 -11.75
N ILE A 158 -15.65 -12.66 -10.58
CA ILE A 158 -14.51 -11.74 -10.44
C ILE A 158 -13.23 -12.52 -10.76
N PRO A 159 -12.50 -12.13 -11.82
CA PRO A 159 -11.27 -12.82 -12.20
C PRO A 159 -10.20 -12.71 -11.14
N ILE A 160 -9.64 -13.84 -10.72
CA ILE A 160 -8.46 -13.91 -9.85
C ILE A 160 -7.22 -13.85 -10.75
N GLU A 161 -6.32 -12.90 -10.48
CA GLU A 161 -5.05 -12.78 -11.22
C GLU A 161 -4.05 -13.83 -10.72
N ALA A 162 -3.89 -13.94 -9.39
CA ALA A 162 -2.98 -14.90 -8.78
C ALA A 162 -3.39 -15.19 -7.32
N GLY A 163 -3.04 -16.37 -6.84
CA GLY A 163 -3.34 -16.82 -5.48
C GLY A 163 -4.71 -17.53 -5.37
N PRO A 164 -5.19 -17.85 -4.15
CA PRO A 164 -4.46 -17.64 -2.89
C PRO A 164 -3.19 -18.51 -2.80
N ASP A 165 -2.10 -17.93 -2.36
CA ASP A 165 -0.79 -18.59 -2.22
C ASP A 165 0.07 -17.84 -1.19
N THR A 166 1.32 -18.24 -1.00
CA THR A 166 2.27 -17.63 -0.08
C THR A 166 3.44 -17.04 -0.86
N HIS A 167 3.80 -15.79 -0.57
CA HIS A 167 4.96 -15.15 -1.17
C HIS A 167 6.28 -15.83 -0.75
N GLY A 168 7.22 -15.96 -1.68
CA GLY A 168 8.58 -16.37 -1.38
C GLY A 168 9.33 -15.33 -0.55
N ILE A 169 9.09 -14.05 -0.83
CA ILE A 169 9.52 -12.92 0.00
C ILE A 169 8.39 -12.59 1.00
N THR A 170 8.73 -12.06 2.17
CA THR A 170 7.79 -11.73 3.26
C THR A 170 7.05 -12.91 3.89
N GLN A 171 6.91 -14.04 3.19
CA GLN A 171 6.12 -15.22 3.58
C GLN A 171 4.63 -14.92 3.82
N GLY A 172 4.15 -13.74 3.43
CA GLY A 172 2.75 -13.34 3.55
C GLY A 172 1.85 -14.08 2.57
N GLN A 173 0.65 -14.37 2.98
CA GLN A 173 -0.36 -14.95 2.11
C GLN A 173 -1.00 -13.87 1.25
N PHE A 174 -1.26 -14.17 -0.01
CA PHE A 174 -1.79 -13.22 -0.97
C PHE A 174 -2.89 -13.78 -1.85
N LEU A 175 -3.72 -12.87 -2.33
CA LEU A 175 -4.69 -13.08 -3.41
C LEU A 175 -4.83 -11.79 -4.18
N TYR A 176 -4.55 -11.82 -5.48
CA TYR A 176 -4.61 -10.64 -6.35
C TYR A 176 -5.85 -10.63 -7.23
N VAL A 177 -6.52 -9.50 -7.26
CA VAL A 177 -7.61 -9.18 -8.16
C VAL A 177 -7.46 -7.76 -8.68
N PHE A 178 -8.18 -7.43 -9.76
CA PHE A 178 -8.33 -6.04 -10.21
C PHE A 178 -9.71 -5.51 -9.78
N GLU A 179 -9.71 -4.30 -9.20
CA GLU A 179 -10.96 -3.59 -8.97
C GLU A 179 -11.49 -3.00 -10.29
N PRO A 180 -12.77 -2.56 -10.37
CA PRO A 180 -13.37 -2.14 -11.64
C PRO A 180 -12.70 -0.95 -12.34
N GLY A 181 -11.93 -0.12 -11.63
CA GLY A 181 -11.12 0.97 -12.19
C GLY A 181 -9.79 0.52 -12.78
N GLY A 182 -9.43 -0.77 -12.62
CA GLY A 182 -8.21 -1.37 -13.16
C GLY A 182 -7.01 -1.33 -12.22
N ASN A 183 -7.17 -0.92 -10.96
CA ASN A 183 -6.09 -1.00 -10.00
C ASN A 183 -6.00 -2.41 -9.41
N ARG A 184 -4.77 -2.93 -9.26
CA ARG A 184 -4.53 -4.20 -8.61
C ARG A 184 -4.72 -4.07 -7.11
N ILE A 185 -5.53 -4.96 -6.55
CA ILE A 185 -5.77 -5.11 -5.11
C ILE A 185 -5.17 -6.41 -4.65
N GLU A 186 -4.46 -6.37 -3.53
CA GLU A 186 -4.00 -7.55 -2.82
C GLU A 186 -4.83 -7.77 -1.55
N LEU A 187 -5.34 -8.97 -1.38
CA LEU A 187 -5.83 -9.46 -0.12
C LEU A 187 -4.65 -10.13 0.57
N PHE A 188 -4.16 -9.53 1.65
CA PHE A 188 -2.95 -9.95 2.34
C PHE A 188 -3.30 -10.57 3.69
N GLY A 189 -2.63 -11.67 4.01
CA GLY A 189 -2.75 -12.38 5.27
C GLY A 189 -1.40 -12.60 5.94
N GLU A 190 -1.44 -12.88 7.24
CA GLU A 190 -0.25 -13.33 7.97
C GLU A 190 0.21 -14.72 7.47
N PRO A 191 1.52 -15.00 7.53
CA PRO A 191 2.07 -16.32 7.20
C PRO A 191 1.56 -17.41 8.13
#